data_3c1ed0d1483cd2f90a56c725bf943b6a
#
_entry.id   3c1ed0d1483cd2f90a56c725bf943b6a
#
_cell.length_a   1.000
_cell.length_b   1.000
_cell.length_c   1.000
_cell.angle_alpha   90.00
_cell.angle_beta   90.00
_cell.angle_gamma   90.00
#
_symmetry.space_group_name_H-M   'P 1'
#
loop_
_entity.id
_entity.type
_entity.pdbx_description
1 polymer ?
#
loop_
_entity_poly.entity_id
_entity_poly.type
_entity_poly.pdbx_seq_one_letter_code
_entity_poly.pdbx_strand_id
1 'polypeptide(L)'
;MKKKFLIFFSIILINHNLFSVDSIKNNVDKNFYKFLLVEGAILTGAMSYLKYEWYSDKKRVPFHFYNDFKGWNQIDKFGHFYASYLESNVGYSLMKKFNFSEKQSLIFGGSQGFILETPIEFFDAYYEGWGFSITDIVANVLGS
;
A
#
# COMPACT_ATOMS: atom_id res chain seq x y z
N MET A 1 -15.63 -14.79 5.06
CA MET A 1 -14.87 -13.54 4.86
C MET A 1 -13.33 -13.68 5.00
N LYS A 2 -12.79 -14.74 5.61
CA LYS A 2 -11.33 -14.91 5.84
C LYS A 2 -10.50 -15.28 4.59
N LYS A 3 -11.10 -15.81 3.52
CA LYS A 3 -10.37 -16.29 2.33
C LYS A 3 -9.95 -15.22 1.31
N LYS A 4 -10.61 -14.05 1.28
CA LYS A 4 -10.30 -13.00 0.29
C LYS A 4 -9.11 -12.11 0.68
N PHE A 5 -8.82 -12.01 1.99
CA PHE A 5 -7.66 -11.27 2.48
C PHE A 5 -6.33 -12.00 2.19
N LEU A 6 -6.37 -13.35 2.19
CA LEU A 6 -5.19 -14.16 1.87
C LEU A 6 -4.75 -14.04 0.39
N ILE A 7 -5.66 -13.74 -0.52
CA ILE A 7 -5.35 -13.67 -1.97
C ILE A 7 -4.51 -12.44 -2.30
N PHE A 8 -4.75 -11.29 -1.63
CA PHE A 8 -3.96 -10.09 -1.86
C PHE A 8 -2.51 -10.25 -1.34
N PHE A 9 -2.34 -10.91 -0.21
CA PHE A 9 -1.01 -11.24 0.34
C PHE A 9 -0.28 -12.29 -0.51
N SER A 10 -1.01 -13.19 -1.19
CA SER A 10 -0.44 -14.23 -2.05
C SER A 10 0.13 -13.69 -3.37
N ILE A 11 -0.37 -12.55 -3.89
CA ILE A 11 0.15 -11.93 -5.13
C ILE A 11 1.55 -11.37 -4.90
N ILE A 12 1.87 -10.90 -3.69
CA ILE A 12 3.22 -10.45 -3.32
C ILE A 12 4.21 -11.64 -3.27
N LEU A 13 3.74 -12.84 -2.95
CA LEU A 13 4.57 -14.03 -2.81
C LEU A 13 4.85 -14.78 -4.13
N ILE A 14 4.07 -14.54 -5.19
CA ILE A 14 4.18 -15.27 -6.48
C ILE A 14 5.39 -14.80 -7.33
N ASN A 15 5.98 -13.65 -7.00
CA ASN A 15 7.13 -13.13 -7.75
C ASN A 15 8.50 -13.75 -7.39
N HIS A 16 8.55 -14.80 -6.57
CA HIS A 16 9.79 -15.47 -6.18
C HIS A 16 10.57 -16.10 -7.36
N ASN A 17 9.93 -16.35 -8.49
CA ASN A 17 10.56 -17.04 -9.62
C ASN A 17 11.25 -16.12 -10.65
N LEU A 18 11.26 -14.80 -10.44
CA LEU A 18 11.92 -13.85 -11.34
C LEU A 18 13.39 -13.55 -10.98
N PHE A 19 13.91 -14.18 -9.93
CA PHE A 19 15.25 -13.87 -9.40
C PHE A 19 16.12 -15.14 -9.31
N SER A 20 16.53 -15.69 -10.43
CA SER A 20 17.53 -16.78 -10.46
C SER A 20 18.93 -16.23 -10.67
N VAL A 21 19.68 -16.02 -9.58
CA VAL A 21 21.15 -16.03 -9.56
C VAL A 21 21.60 -16.65 -8.24
N ASP A 22 22.17 -17.82 -8.29
CA ASP A 22 22.35 -18.75 -7.16
C ASP A 22 23.33 -18.35 -6.05
N SER A 23 24.14 -17.32 -6.18
CA SER A 23 25.11 -16.94 -5.14
C SER A 23 24.73 -15.71 -4.30
N ILE A 24 23.69 -14.98 -4.69
CA ILE A 24 23.15 -13.80 -3.97
C ILE A 24 21.96 -14.21 -3.09
N LYS A 25 21.45 -15.38 -3.26
CA LYS A 25 20.16 -15.89 -2.75
C LYS A 25 20.00 -15.76 -1.23
N ASN A 26 20.97 -16.16 -0.42
CA ASN A 26 20.79 -16.23 1.04
C ASN A 26 20.76 -14.86 1.75
N ASN A 27 21.44 -13.85 1.22
CA ASN A 27 21.44 -12.51 1.83
C ASN A 27 20.28 -11.65 1.33
N VAL A 28 19.89 -11.80 0.08
CA VAL A 28 18.70 -11.15 -0.49
C VAL A 28 17.44 -11.65 0.23
N ASP A 29 17.32 -12.96 0.46
CA ASP A 29 16.16 -13.53 1.17
C ASP A 29 16.01 -12.94 2.58
N LYS A 30 17.09 -12.88 3.37
CA LYS A 30 17.04 -12.29 4.72
C LYS A 30 16.66 -10.81 4.72
N ASN A 31 17.21 -10.04 3.79
CA ASN A 31 16.92 -8.62 3.69
C ASN A 31 15.51 -8.36 3.17
N PHE A 32 15.03 -9.20 2.25
CA PHE A 32 13.65 -9.16 1.78
C PHE A 32 12.64 -9.45 2.91
N TYR A 33 12.88 -10.48 3.72
CA TYR A 33 12.03 -10.74 4.88
C TYR A 33 12.04 -9.61 5.89
N LYS A 34 13.19 -9.00 6.16
CA LYS A 34 13.27 -7.80 7.02
C LYS A 34 12.46 -6.64 6.47
N PHE A 35 12.59 -6.39 5.17
CA PHE A 35 11.81 -5.37 4.48
C PHE A 35 10.31 -5.65 4.63
N LEU A 36 9.84 -6.85 4.32
CA LEU A 36 8.43 -7.24 4.48
C LEU A 36 7.93 -7.14 5.92
N LEU A 37 8.76 -7.45 6.91
CA LEU A 37 8.38 -7.31 8.33
C LEU A 37 8.19 -5.84 8.70
N VAL A 38 9.09 -4.95 8.25
CA VAL A 38 8.97 -3.51 8.48
C VAL A 38 7.72 -2.96 7.80
N GLU A 39 7.52 -3.26 6.53
CA GLU A 39 6.33 -2.84 5.76
C GLU A 39 5.03 -3.39 6.36
N GLY A 40 5.02 -4.66 6.72
CA GLY A 40 3.86 -5.28 7.37
C GLY A 40 3.53 -4.64 8.72
N ALA A 41 4.55 -4.27 9.50
CA ALA A 41 4.36 -3.57 10.76
C ALA A 41 3.81 -2.15 10.55
N ILE A 42 4.35 -1.41 9.58
CA ILE A 42 3.88 -0.06 9.21
C ILE A 42 2.42 -0.14 8.75
N LEU A 43 2.11 -1.01 7.79
CA LEU A 43 0.76 -1.17 7.26
C LEU A 43 -0.23 -1.58 8.35
N THR A 44 0.14 -2.55 9.21
CA THR A 44 -0.72 -3.00 10.30
C THR A 44 -0.96 -1.88 11.31
N GLY A 45 0.08 -1.14 11.68
CA GLY A 45 -0.02 0.00 12.58
C GLY A 45 -0.89 1.11 12.02
N ALA A 46 -0.66 1.50 10.76
CA ALA A 46 -1.44 2.52 10.06
C ALA A 46 -2.92 2.12 9.95
N MET A 47 -3.21 0.90 9.48
CA MET A 47 -4.59 0.41 9.36
C MET A 47 -5.30 0.29 10.72
N SER A 48 -4.57 -0.06 11.79
CA SER A 48 -5.12 -0.13 13.14
C SER A 48 -5.46 1.27 13.67
N TYR A 49 -4.57 2.24 13.42
CA TYR A 49 -4.78 3.64 13.78
C TYR A 49 -5.98 4.23 13.04
N LEU A 50 -6.03 4.07 11.71
CA LEU A 50 -7.14 4.55 10.89
C LEU A 50 -8.47 3.91 11.31
N LYS A 51 -8.47 2.61 11.60
CA LYS A 51 -9.66 1.91 12.10
C LYS A 51 -10.17 2.54 13.40
N TYR A 52 -9.27 2.92 14.30
CA TYR A 52 -9.64 3.53 15.57
C TYR A 52 -10.12 4.97 15.38
N GLU A 53 -9.38 5.81 14.63
CA GLU A 53 -9.65 7.24 14.52
C GLU A 53 -10.78 7.57 13.52
N TRP A 54 -10.85 6.85 12.40
CA TRP A 54 -11.76 7.23 11.31
C TRP A 54 -13.01 6.34 11.21
N TYR A 55 -12.89 5.05 11.59
CA TYR A 55 -13.97 4.10 11.35
C TYR A 55 -14.70 3.64 12.61
N SER A 56 -14.23 3.98 13.82
CA SER A 56 -14.84 3.52 15.07
C SER A 56 -16.30 3.91 15.21
N ASP A 57 -16.64 5.14 14.82
CA ASP A 57 -17.98 5.72 14.94
C ASP A 57 -18.81 5.61 13.65
N LYS A 58 -18.29 4.93 12.63
CA LYS A 58 -18.96 4.82 11.34
C LYS A 58 -19.71 3.51 11.21
N LYS A 59 -20.89 3.59 10.62
CA LYS A 59 -21.70 2.41 10.31
C LYS A 59 -21.08 1.64 9.14
N ARG A 60 -20.96 0.31 9.29
CA ARG A 60 -20.57 -0.56 8.20
C ARG A 60 -21.71 -0.75 7.22
N VAL A 61 -21.41 -0.66 5.95
CA VAL A 61 -22.30 -0.85 4.80
C VAL A 61 -21.71 -1.87 3.82
N PRO A 62 -22.49 -2.41 2.88
CA PRO A 62 -21.94 -3.21 1.79
C PRO A 62 -20.95 -2.41 0.96
N PHE A 63 -20.01 -3.11 0.30
CA PHE A 63 -19.04 -2.50 -0.62
C PHE A 63 -19.77 -1.59 -1.61
N HIS A 64 -19.27 -0.35 -1.75
CA HIS A 64 -19.80 0.60 -2.71
C HIS A 64 -18.71 1.52 -3.25
N PHE A 65 -18.93 2.02 -4.46
CA PHE A 65 -18.10 3.04 -5.08
C PHE A 65 -18.59 4.43 -4.66
N TYR A 66 -17.66 5.35 -4.55
CA TYR A 66 -17.95 6.74 -4.27
C TYR A 66 -17.27 7.64 -5.30
N ASN A 67 -18.03 8.58 -5.87
CA ASN A 67 -17.49 9.56 -6.80
C ASN A 67 -17.26 10.88 -6.08
N ASP A 68 -16.09 11.06 -5.55
CA ASP A 68 -15.65 12.23 -4.81
C ASP A 68 -14.86 13.23 -5.66
N PHE A 69 -14.83 13.03 -6.99
CA PHE A 69 -14.07 13.87 -7.92
C PHE A 69 -14.29 15.37 -7.75
N LYS A 70 -15.48 15.79 -7.32
CA LYS A 70 -15.81 17.19 -7.03
C LYS A 70 -15.73 17.56 -5.55
N GLY A 71 -15.44 16.59 -4.69
CA GLY A 71 -15.36 16.79 -3.25
C GLY A 71 -14.09 17.57 -2.84
N TRP A 72 -14.18 18.30 -1.74
CA TRP A 72 -13.08 18.92 -1.00
C TRP A 72 -12.11 19.74 -1.86
N ASN A 73 -12.55 20.31 -2.99
CA ASN A 73 -11.70 21.04 -3.94
C ASN A 73 -10.44 20.25 -4.37
N GLN A 74 -10.55 18.94 -4.52
CA GLN A 74 -9.47 18.02 -4.89
C GLN A 74 -8.32 17.91 -3.85
N ILE A 75 -8.46 18.47 -2.65
CA ILE A 75 -7.43 18.41 -1.61
C ILE A 75 -7.16 16.96 -1.20
N ASP A 76 -8.20 16.14 -1.17
CA ASP A 76 -8.12 14.71 -0.92
C ASP A 76 -7.22 14.00 -1.94
N LYS A 77 -7.43 14.22 -3.24
CA LYS A 77 -6.59 13.67 -4.31
C LYS A 77 -5.13 14.12 -4.21
N PHE A 78 -4.94 15.40 -3.85
CA PHE A 78 -3.59 15.91 -3.57
C PHE A 78 -2.98 15.22 -2.36
N GLY A 79 -3.77 14.94 -1.32
CA GLY A 79 -3.36 14.19 -0.13
C GLY A 79 -2.87 12.79 -0.51
N HIS A 80 -3.68 12.02 -1.22
CA HIS A 80 -3.34 10.68 -1.71
C HIS A 80 -2.09 10.68 -2.61
N PHE A 81 -2.01 11.60 -3.57
CA PHE A 81 -0.82 11.76 -4.43
C PHE A 81 0.44 12.04 -3.60
N TYR A 82 0.36 12.99 -2.67
CA TYR A 82 1.52 13.42 -1.89
C TYR A 82 1.94 12.37 -0.86
N ALA A 83 1.00 11.72 -0.19
CA ALA A 83 1.27 10.62 0.73
C ALA A 83 1.97 9.47 -0.02
N SER A 84 1.41 9.03 -1.15
CA SER A 84 2.01 7.99 -1.99
C SER A 84 3.42 8.37 -2.47
N TYR A 85 3.65 9.63 -2.84
CA TYR A 85 4.99 10.10 -3.22
C TYR A 85 5.98 9.99 -2.06
N LEU A 86 5.60 10.43 -0.86
CA LEU A 86 6.48 10.35 0.32
C LEU A 86 6.79 8.90 0.70
N GLU A 87 5.77 8.05 0.73
CA GLU A 87 5.88 6.63 1.08
C GLU A 87 6.74 5.88 0.07
N SER A 88 6.60 6.16 -1.21
CA SER A 88 7.43 5.58 -2.27
C SER A 88 8.90 5.99 -2.14
N ASN A 89 9.18 7.24 -1.79
CA ASN A 89 10.56 7.70 -1.51
C ASN A 89 11.14 6.99 -0.27
N VAL A 90 10.34 6.82 0.77
CA VAL A 90 10.76 6.06 1.97
C VAL A 90 11.01 4.60 1.61
N GLY A 91 10.10 3.96 0.88
CA GLY A 91 10.23 2.58 0.43
C GLY A 91 11.48 2.35 -0.42
N TYR A 92 11.72 3.23 -1.40
CA TYR A 92 12.96 3.21 -2.19
C TYR A 92 14.21 3.30 -1.31
N SER A 93 14.23 4.26 -0.39
CA SER A 93 15.37 4.49 0.51
C SER A 93 15.61 3.31 1.45
N LEU A 94 14.55 2.69 1.96
CA LEU A 94 14.63 1.49 2.79
C LEU A 94 15.20 0.31 2.01
N MET A 95 14.74 0.07 0.79
CA MET A 95 15.27 -0.99 -0.05
C MET A 95 16.76 -0.78 -0.37
N LYS A 96 17.16 0.45 -0.67
CA LYS A 96 18.60 0.80 -0.82
C LYS A 96 19.38 0.49 0.44
N LYS A 97 18.86 0.84 1.63
CA LYS A 97 19.48 0.56 2.93
C LYS A 97 19.62 -0.95 3.20
N PHE A 98 18.69 -1.75 2.70
CA PHE A 98 18.76 -3.21 2.78
C PHE A 98 19.59 -3.86 1.66
N ASN A 99 20.37 -3.07 0.91
CA ASN A 99 21.27 -3.51 -0.17
C ASN A 99 20.55 -4.18 -1.36
N PHE A 100 19.31 -3.78 -1.66
CA PHE A 100 18.66 -4.17 -2.90
C PHE A 100 19.27 -3.42 -4.10
N SER A 101 19.18 -4.03 -5.27
CA SER A 101 19.63 -3.39 -6.51
C SER A 101 18.78 -2.14 -6.82
N GLU A 102 19.34 -1.23 -7.63
CA GLU A 102 18.64 -0.03 -8.09
C GLU A 102 17.27 -0.36 -8.69
N LYS A 103 17.24 -1.31 -9.61
CA LYS A 103 16.01 -1.74 -10.27
C LYS A 103 14.96 -2.27 -9.28
N GLN A 104 15.38 -3.07 -8.30
CA GLN A 104 14.46 -3.58 -7.27
C GLN A 104 13.94 -2.45 -6.39
N SER A 105 14.82 -1.53 -5.99
CA SER A 105 14.44 -0.39 -5.15
C SER A 105 13.46 0.55 -5.88
N LEU A 106 13.67 0.81 -7.17
CA LEU A 106 12.75 1.60 -7.98
C LEU A 106 11.39 0.92 -8.15
N ILE A 107 11.36 -0.38 -8.47
CA ILE A 107 10.09 -1.07 -8.73
C ILE A 107 9.33 -1.31 -7.42
N PHE A 108 9.95 -1.95 -6.44
CA PHE A 108 9.24 -2.36 -5.21
C PHE A 108 9.17 -1.26 -4.17
N GLY A 109 10.25 -0.51 -3.98
CA GLY A 109 10.27 0.63 -3.08
C GLY A 109 9.47 1.82 -3.63
N GLY A 110 9.63 2.10 -4.93
CA GLY A 110 8.89 3.16 -5.60
C GLY A 110 7.38 2.93 -5.70
N SER A 111 6.90 1.69 -5.60
CA SER A 111 5.46 1.39 -5.57
C SER A 111 4.85 1.35 -4.17
N GLN A 112 5.60 1.68 -3.11
CA GLN A 112 5.12 1.57 -1.73
C GLN A 112 3.91 2.47 -1.45
N GLY A 113 3.89 3.69 -1.96
CA GLY A 113 2.75 4.58 -1.80
C GLY A 113 1.45 3.97 -2.29
N PHE A 114 1.46 3.42 -3.51
CA PHE A 114 0.30 2.70 -4.04
C PHE A 114 -0.09 1.50 -3.16
N ILE A 115 0.88 0.74 -2.66
CA ILE A 115 0.64 -0.45 -1.83
C ILE A 115 0.07 -0.09 -0.46
N LEU A 116 0.52 1.00 0.15
CA LEU A 116 0.09 1.43 1.48
C LEU A 116 -1.23 2.19 1.45
N GLU A 117 -1.45 3.04 0.46
CA GLU A 117 -2.65 3.87 0.34
C GLU A 117 -3.87 3.11 -0.23
N THR A 118 -3.65 2.15 -1.14
CA THR A 118 -4.76 1.38 -1.74
C THR A 118 -5.66 0.65 -0.74
N PRO A 119 -5.15 0.02 0.35
CA PRO A 119 -6.00 -0.58 1.37
C PRO A 119 -6.99 0.39 2.03
N ILE A 120 -6.68 1.68 2.12
CA ILE A 120 -7.58 2.71 2.68
C ILE A 120 -8.86 2.74 1.85
N GLU A 121 -8.76 2.79 0.53
CA GLU A 121 -9.91 2.78 -0.38
C GLU A 121 -10.78 1.54 -0.22
N PHE A 122 -10.16 0.38 0.04
CA PHE A 122 -10.90 -0.83 0.34
C PHE A 122 -11.61 -0.78 1.69
N PHE A 123 -11.04 -0.10 2.68
CA PHE A 123 -11.71 0.13 3.96
C PHE A 123 -12.89 1.08 3.77
N ASP A 124 -12.68 2.21 3.14
CA ASP A 124 -13.68 3.23 2.86
C ASP A 124 -14.91 2.66 2.15
N ALA A 125 -14.69 1.72 1.24
CA ALA A 125 -15.75 1.03 0.52
C ALA A 125 -16.79 0.33 1.41
N TYR A 126 -16.50 0.09 2.68
CA TYR A 126 -17.37 -0.60 3.62
C TYR A 126 -17.94 0.29 4.73
N TYR A 127 -17.72 1.61 4.66
CA TYR A 127 -18.18 2.52 5.70
C TYR A 127 -19.06 3.65 5.13
N GLU A 128 -20.12 3.99 5.88
CA GLU A 128 -21.04 5.06 5.51
C GLU A 128 -20.33 6.43 5.51
N GLY A 129 -20.58 7.21 4.47
CA GLY A 129 -19.98 8.54 4.26
C GLY A 129 -18.71 8.54 3.44
N TRP A 130 -18.13 7.38 3.17
CA TRP A 130 -17.00 7.16 2.25
C TRP A 130 -17.38 6.10 1.21
N GLY A 131 -16.42 5.61 0.47
CA GLY A 131 -16.61 4.56 -0.51
C GLY A 131 -15.33 4.37 -1.33
N PHE A 132 -15.26 3.34 -2.15
CA PHE A 132 -14.12 3.08 -3.02
C PHE A 132 -14.01 4.18 -4.08
N SER A 133 -12.97 4.98 -4.02
CA SER A 133 -12.71 6.04 -4.98
C SER A 133 -11.69 5.60 -6.03
N ILE A 134 -12.11 5.56 -7.29
CA ILE A 134 -11.20 5.30 -8.42
C ILE A 134 -10.21 6.46 -8.60
N THR A 135 -10.65 7.67 -8.30
CA THR A 135 -9.81 8.86 -8.44
C THR A 135 -8.67 8.88 -7.42
N ASP A 136 -8.89 8.35 -6.21
CA ASP A 136 -7.85 8.21 -5.20
C ASP A 136 -6.86 7.11 -5.55
N ILE A 137 -7.34 6.00 -6.11
CA ILE A 137 -6.44 4.99 -6.70
C ILE A 137 -5.56 5.58 -7.80
N VAL A 138 -6.11 6.42 -8.68
CA VAL A 138 -5.31 7.11 -9.72
C VAL A 138 -4.30 8.06 -9.08
N ALA A 139 -4.69 8.81 -8.05
CA ALA A 139 -3.78 9.70 -7.32
C ALA A 139 -2.64 8.91 -6.66
N ASN A 140 -2.95 7.76 -6.04
CA ASN A 140 -1.95 6.86 -5.43
C ASN A 140 -0.95 6.32 -6.47
N VAL A 141 -1.43 5.93 -7.65
CA VAL A 141 -0.55 5.47 -8.76
C VAL A 141 0.34 6.59 -9.27
N LEU A 142 -0.21 7.80 -9.42
CA LEU A 142 0.55 8.95 -9.94
C LEU A 142 1.57 9.49 -8.92
N GLY A 143 1.32 9.31 -7.63
CA GLY A 143 2.24 9.68 -6.56
C GLY A 143 3.41 8.71 -6.41
N SER A 144 3.17 7.43 -6.72
CA SER A 144 4.17 6.36 -6.68
C SER A 144 5.00 6.32 -7.94
#